data_f24b60a7f16caed9ba7183ca7d45fd44
#
_entry.id   f24b60a7f16caed9ba7183ca7d45fd44
#
_cell.length_a   1.000
_cell.length_b   1.000
_cell.length_c   1.000
_cell.angle_alpha   90.00
_cell.angle_beta   90.00
_cell.angle_gamma   90.00
#
_symmetry.space_group_name_H-M   'P 1'
#
loop_
_entity.id
_entity.type
_entity.pdbx_description
1 polymer ?
#
loop_
_entity_poly.entity_id
_entity_poly.type
_entity_poly.pdbx_seq_one_letter_code
_entity_poly.pdbx_strand_id
1 'polypeptide(L)'
;KDEKQELQINTLETVHTLLHPTFQLAVRDDIIRKNPSDGVMAELKKNLGMKTGVRHALTIPQQRAFMEYIATHPIYYHWWPIFTVFLGTGCRIGEVLGLRWEDINYEKRIISINHNLTYYPVGEDRASENHISTPKTEAGMRTIPMLDAVKDAFEMIWEEQKEKGWTDAEIDGMTGFIFCNRYGNIMNAQSVNRAIKRISSAYNATEEIEEKKEHREAVV
;
A
#
# COMPACT_ATOMS: atom_id res chain seq x y z
N LYS A 1 -7.37 24.63 -24.49
CA LYS A 1 -5.89 24.68 -24.20
C LYS A 1 -5.62 23.41 -23.42
N ASP A 2 -5.10 22.39 -24.11
CA ASP A 2 -4.62 21.17 -23.48
C ASP A 2 -3.36 21.53 -22.68
N GLU A 3 -3.47 21.58 -21.36
CA GLU A 3 -2.29 21.59 -20.49
C GLU A 3 -1.58 20.25 -20.74
N LYS A 4 -0.45 20.31 -21.42
CA LYS A 4 0.45 19.15 -21.54
C LYS A 4 0.85 18.74 -20.13
N GLN A 5 0.26 17.67 -19.64
CA GLN A 5 0.62 17.09 -18.36
C GLN A 5 2.04 16.55 -18.49
N GLU A 6 3.01 17.23 -17.91
CA GLU A 6 4.40 16.81 -17.92
C GLU A 6 4.53 15.46 -17.19
N LEU A 7 5.22 14.52 -17.82
CA LEU A 7 5.47 13.21 -17.23
C LEU A 7 6.35 13.35 -15.98
N GLN A 8 5.96 12.67 -14.94
CA GLN A 8 6.75 12.59 -13.71
C GLN A 8 8.07 11.86 -13.97
N ILE A 9 9.16 12.28 -13.31
CA ILE A 9 10.50 11.68 -13.48
C ILE A 9 10.49 10.16 -13.27
N ASN A 10 9.70 9.66 -12.30
CA ASN A 10 9.58 8.23 -12.04
C ASN A 10 8.97 7.45 -13.22
N THR A 11 8.07 8.09 -13.97
CA THR A 11 7.50 7.50 -15.19
C THR A 11 8.57 7.41 -16.28
N LEU A 12 9.37 8.46 -16.46
CA LEU A 12 10.49 8.49 -17.40
C LEU A 12 11.56 7.44 -17.03
N GLU A 13 11.87 7.29 -15.73
CA GLU A 13 12.76 6.24 -15.24
C GLU A 13 12.23 4.83 -15.55
N THR A 14 10.94 4.61 -15.38
CA THR A 14 10.30 3.32 -15.71
C THR A 14 10.44 3.01 -17.21
N VAL A 15 10.14 3.99 -18.07
CA VAL A 15 10.32 3.83 -19.54
C VAL A 15 11.78 3.55 -19.88
N HIS A 16 12.72 4.30 -19.30
CA HIS A 16 14.14 4.09 -19.52
C HIS A 16 14.60 2.70 -19.06
N THR A 17 14.08 2.19 -17.94
CA THR A 17 14.41 0.85 -17.43
C THR A 17 14.03 -0.26 -18.42
N LEU A 18 13.02 -0.04 -19.26
CA LEU A 18 12.62 -0.97 -20.33
C LEU A 18 13.44 -0.76 -21.60
N LEU A 19 13.65 0.48 -22.02
CA LEU A 19 14.30 0.79 -23.29
C LEU A 19 15.81 0.60 -23.26
N HIS A 20 16.47 0.97 -22.17
CA HIS A 20 17.93 0.90 -22.07
C HIS A 20 18.49 -0.53 -22.25
N PRO A 21 17.98 -1.57 -21.58
CA PRO A 21 18.42 -2.95 -21.81
C PRO A 21 18.10 -3.44 -23.23
N THR A 22 16.99 -3.01 -23.80
CA THR A 22 16.60 -3.38 -25.18
C THR A 22 17.61 -2.83 -26.20
N PHE A 23 17.99 -1.55 -26.09
CA PHE A 23 19.03 -0.98 -26.94
C PHE A 23 20.41 -1.58 -26.66
N GLN A 24 20.71 -1.93 -25.40
CA GLN A 24 21.95 -2.61 -25.07
C GLN A 24 22.05 -3.99 -25.72
N LEU A 25 20.95 -4.71 -25.83
CA LEU A 25 20.85 -5.95 -26.57
C LEU A 25 21.14 -5.73 -28.05
N ALA A 26 20.54 -4.71 -28.66
CA ALA A 26 20.75 -4.35 -30.04
C ALA A 26 22.22 -3.95 -30.34
N VAL A 27 22.92 -3.32 -29.40
CA VAL A 27 24.39 -3.05 -29.52
C VAL A 27 25.17 -4.35 -29.46
N ARG A 28 24.83 -5.24 -28.52
CA ARG A 28 25.51 -6.54 -28.39
C ARG A 28 25.34 -7.42 -29.63
N ASP A 29 24.20 -7.33 -30.31
CA ASP A 29 23.88 -8.10 -31.51
C ASP A 29 24.29 -7.36 -32.79
N ASP A 30 25.14 -6.32 -32.69
CA ASP A 30 25.69 -5.50 -33.80
C ASP A 30 24.62 -4.84 -34.71
N ILE A 31 23.39 -4.68 -34.20
CA ILE A 31 22.29 -4.00 -34.93
C ILE A 31 22.49 -2.49 -34.90
N ILE A 32 22.95 -1.93 -33.77
CA ILE A 32 23.26 -0.52 -33.59
C ILE A 32 24.64 -0.37 -32.97
N ARG A 33 25.35 0.73 -33.31
CA ARG A 33 26.72 0.95 -32.83
C ARG A 33 26.83 1.43 -31.40
N LYS A 34 25.81 2.14 -30.91
CA LYS A 34 25.77 2.76 -29.56
C LYS A 34 24.36 2.70 -29.04
N ASN A 35 24.25 2.61 -27.73
CA ASN A 35 22.98 2.70 -27.09
C ASN A 35 22.47 4.18 -27.05
N PRO A 36 21.38 4.52 -27.75
CA PRO A 36 20.89 5.91 -27.80
C PRO A 36 20.35 6.42 -26.48
N SER A 37 20.12 5.54 -25.50
CA SER A 37 19.63 5.90 -24.17
C SER A 37 20.73 6.12 -23.12
N ASP A 38 22.02 5.97 -23.53
CA ASP A 38 23.13 6.24 -22.63
C ASP A 38 23.15 7.71 -22.18
N GLY A 39 23.20 7.93 -20.87
CA GLY A 39 23.28 9.27 -20.28
C GLY A 39 21.98 10.09 -20.31
N VAL A 40 20.95 9.66 -21.02
CA VAL A 40 19.69 10.41 -21.21
C VAL A 40 19.04 10.79 -19.89
N MET A 41 18.97 9.87 -18.92
CA MET A 41 18.33 10.16 -17.62
C MET A 41 19.12 11.18 -16.79
N ALA A 42 20.45 11.15 -16.86
CA ALA A 42 21.29 12.13 -16.17
C ALA A 42 21.09 13.53 -16.77
N GLU A 43 21.05 13.62 -18.09
CA GLU A 43 20.81 14.86 -18.81
C GLU A 43 19.41 15.43 -18.56
N LEU A 44 18.36 14.60 -18.61
CA LEU A 44 16.99 15.00 -18.29
C LEU A 44 16.86 15.53 -16.87
N LYS A 45 17.41 14.85 -15.87
CA LYS A 45 17.40 15.30 -14.48
C LYS A 45 18.08 16.66 -14.32
N LYS A 46 19.22 16.84 -15.00
CA LYS A 46 19.98 18.10 -14.95
C LYS A 46 19.22 19.25 -15.62
N ASN A 47 18.70 19.04 -16.82
CA ASN A 47 18.07 20.07 -17.64
C ASN A 47 16.69 20.50 -17.11
N LEU A 48 15.91 19.55 -16.57
CA LEU A 48 14.59 19.82 -16.01
C LEU A 48 14.62 20.17 -14.54
N GLY A 49 15.77 20.17 -13.87
CA GLY A 49 15.88 20.40 -12.43
C GLY A 49 15.10 19.42 -11.59
N MET A 50 14.73 18.26 -12.17
CA MET A 50 13.88 17.26 -11.53
C MET A 50 14.67 16.53 -10.45
N LYS A 51 14.14 16.58 -9.22
CA LYS A 51 14.66 15.80 -8.08
C LYS A 51 13.78 14.59 -7.87
N THR A 52 14.41 13.44 -7.65
CA THR A 52 13.68 12.27 -7.14
C THR A 52 13.13 12.61 -5.75
N GLY A 53 11.83 12.48 -5.57
CA GLY A 53 11.21 12.74 -4.27
C GLY A 53 11.79 11.82 -3.19
N VAL A 54 12.29 12.40 -2.11
CA VAL A 54 12.74 11.65 -0.95
C VAL A 54 11.51 11.18 -0.17
N ARG A 55 11.38 9.88 0.04
CA ARG A 55 10.34 9.32 0.89
C ARG A 55 10.90 9.18 2.31
N HIS A 56 10.19 9.73 3.26
CA HIS A 56 10.52 9.61 4.68
C HIS A 56 9.58 8.62 5.35
N ALA A 57 10.11 7.79 6.24
CA ALA A 57 9.28 7.01 7.15
C ALA A 57 8.69 7.92 8.23
N LEU A 58 7.53 7.55 8.76
CA LEU A 58 6.98 8.23 9.92
C LEU A 58 7.91 8.04 11.13
N THR A 59 8.12 9.08 11.89
CA THR A 59 8.73 8.97 13.22
C THR A 59 7.74 8.30 14.20
N ILE A 60 8.24 7.77 15.29
CA ILE A 60 7.39 7.12 16.31
C ILE A 60 6.30 8.06 16.85
N PRO A 61 6.59 9.34 17.19
CA PRO A 61 5.55 10.27 17.58
C PRO A 61 4.49 10.50 16.50
N GLN A 62 4.90 10.68 15.25
CA GLN A 62 3.96 10.86 14.12
C GLN A 62 3.09 9.62 13.91
N GLN A 63 3.67 8.42 14.00
CA GLN A 63 2.91 7.18 13.91
C GLN A 63 1.87 7.08 15.02
N ARG A 64 2.24 7.40 16.28
CA ARG A 64 1.32 7.36 17.41
C ARG A 64 0.18 8.34 17.24
N ALA A 65 0.47 9.60 16.93
CA ALA A 65 -0.52 10.64 16.72
C ALA A 65 -1.51 10.28 15.58
N PHE A 66 -0.99 9.77 14.45
CA PHE A 66 -1.81 9.31 13.34
C PHE A 66 -2.73 8.14 13.73
N MET A 67 -2.23 7.15 14.46
CA MET A 67 -3.02 6.00 14.91
C MET A 67 -4.06 6.38 15.96
N GLU A 68 -3.74 7.31 16.87
CA GLU A 68 -4.67 7.88 17.84
C GLU A 68 -5.79 8.65 17.15
N TYR A 69 -5.45 9.48 16.17
CA TYR A 69 -6.43 10.18 15.34
C TYR A 69 -7.39 9.20 14.66
N ILE A 70 -6.88 8.13 14.05
CA ILE A 70 -7.75 7.12 13.42
C ILE A 70 -8.64 6.45 14.46
N ALA A 71 -8.08 6.03 15.59
CA ALA A 71 -8.82 5.30 16.61
C ALA A 71 -9.99 6.11 17.20
N THR A 72 -9.82 7.41 17.33
CA THR A 72 -10.81 8.32 17.96
C THR A 72 -11.76 8.99 16.95
N HIS A 73 -11.42 8.94 15.65
CA HIS A 73 -12.21 9.64 14.65
C HIS A 73 -13.48 8.86 14.26
N PRO A 74 -14.70 9.46 14.34
CA PRO A 74 -15.97 8.76 14.16
C PRO A 74 -16.18 8.12 12.78
N ILE A 75 -15.46 8.61 11.76
CA ILE A 75 -15.56 8.10 10.39
C ILE A 75 -14.40 7.13 10.06
N TYR A 76 -13.22 7.35 10.65
CA TYR A 76 -12.02 6.62 10.23
C TYR A 76 -11.63 5.46 11.15
N TYR A 77 -12.26 5.29 12.33
CA TYR A 77 -11.93 4.26 13.30
C TYR A 77 -11.89 2.83 12.72
N HIS A 78 -12.73 2.54 11.72
CA HIS A 78 -12.76 1.23 11.06
C HIS A 78 -11.51 0.91 10.23
N TRP A 79 -10.63 1.90 9.99
CA TRP A 79 -9.32 1.71 9.37
C TRP A 79 -8.22 1.37 10.38
N TRP A 80 -8.49 1.55 11.67
CA TRP A 80 -7.52 1.31 12.73
C TRP A 80 -6.97 -0.13 12.70
N PRO A 81 -7.79 -1.20 12.58
CA PRO A 81 -7.29 -2.56 12.60
C PRO A 81 -6.30 -2.85 11.46
N ILE A 82 -6.63 -2.50 10.22
CA ILE A 82 -5.77 -2.78 9.08
C ILE A 82 -4.44 -2.01 9.18
N PHE A 83 -4.45 -0.74 9.58
CA PHE A 83 -3.21 0.02 9.77
C PHE A 83 -2.38 -0.50 10.94
N THR A 84 -3.01 -0.98 12.01
CA THR A 84 -2.31 -1.66 13.11
C THR A 84 -1.59 -2.91 12.63
N VAL A 85 -2.24 -3.71 11.78
CA VAL A 85 -1.61 -4.90 11.20
C VAL A 85 -0.44 -4.50 10.28
N PHE A 86 -0.57 -3.47 9.43
CA PHE A 86 0.55 -2.99 8.61
C PHE A 86 1.75 -2.55 9.45
N LEU A 87 1.52 -1.76 10.48
CA LEU A 87 2.59 -1.21 11.32
C LEU A 87 3.21 -2.28 12.22
N GLY A 88 2.40 -3.21 12.74
CA GLY A 88 2.87 -4.25 13.65
C GLY A 88 3.57 -5.43 12.95
N THR A 89 3.34 -5.61 11.63
CA THR A 89 3.93 -6.74 10.90
C THR A 89 4.97 -6.32 9.86
N GLY A 90 4.91 -5.10 9.34
CA GLY A 90 5.74 -4.66 8.21
C GLY A 90 5.47 -5.42 6.92
N CYS A 91 4.36 -6.14 6.81
CA CYS A 91 3.99 -6.89 5.63
C CYS A 91 3.66 -5.99 4.45
N ARG A 92 3.85 -6.52 3.23
CA ARG A 92 3.43 -5.83 2.01
C ARG A 92 1.91 -5.75 1.94
N ILE A 93 1.41 -4.74 1.25
CA ILE A 93 -0.04 -4.50 1.14
C ILE A 93 -0.81 -5.72 0.63
N GLY A 94 -0.31 -6.41 -0.39
CA GLY A 94 -0.96 -7.61 -0.91
C GLY A 94 -0.87 -8.81 0.04
N GLU A 95 0.19 -8.92 0.85
CA GLU A 95 0.32 -9.95 1.88
C GLU A 95 -0.75 -9.74 2.98
N VAL A 96 -0.92 -8.50 3.45
CA VAL A 96 -1.94 -8.18 4.47
C VAL A 96 -3.36 -8.37 3.93
N LEU A 97 -3.64 -7.85 2.73
CA LEU A 97 -4.97 -7.97 2.13
C LEU A 97 -5.34 -9.41 1.75
N GLY A 98 -4.34 -10.25 1.50
CA GLY A 98 -4.51 -11.67 1.26
C GLY A 98 -4.77 -12.50 2.52
N LEU A 99 -4.51 -11.99 3.73
CA LEU A 99 -4.67 -12.76 4.96
C LEU A 99 -6.08 -13.33 5.13
N ARG A 100 -6.11 -14.59 5.51
CA ARG A 100 -7.30 -15.35 5.83
C ARG A 100 -7.30 -15.78 7.29
N TRP A 101 -8.44 -16.09 7.83
CA TRP A 101 -8.53 -16.52 9.24
C TRP A 101 -7.70 -17.80 9.52
N GLU A 102 -7.53 -18.68 8.56
CA GLU A 102 -6.70 -19.87 8.71
C GLU A 102 -5.19 -19.57 8.81
N ASP A 103 -4.75 -18.38 8.38
CA ASP A 103 -3.36 -17.95 8.49
C ASP A 103 -2.99 -17.44 9.90
N ILE A 104 -4.01 -17.25 10.76
CA ILE A 104 -3.86 -16.69 12.09
C ILE A 104 -3.88 -17.79 13.14
N ASN A 105 -2.77 -17.97 13.83
CA ASN A 105 -2.69 -18.92 14.94
C ASN A 105 -2.60 -18.14 16.27
N TYR A 106 -3.74 -18.02 16.94
CA TYR A 106 -3.84 -17.31 18.22
C TYR A 106 -3.09 -18.01 19.36
N GLU A 107 -3.07 -19.34 19.39
CA GLU A 107 -2.41 -20.12 20.41
C GLU A 107 -0.87 -19.93 20.37
N LYS A 108 -0.31 -20.04 19.18
CA LYS A 108 1.14 -19.85 18.95
C LYS A 108 1.54 -18.39 18.78
N ARG A 109 0.59 -17.49 18.70
CA ARG A 109 0.83 -16.04 18.47
C ARG A 109 1.65 -15.78 17.20
N ILE A 110 1.26 -16.42 16.08
CA ILE A 110 1.92 -16.29 14.79
C ILE A 110 0.93 -16.02 13.66
N ILE A 111 1.42 -15.35 12.63
CA ILE A 111 0.73 -15.07 11.37
C ILE A 111 1.54 -15.75 10.26
N SER A 112 0.89 -16.57 9.44
CA SER A 112 1.51 -17.25 8.31
C SER A 112 1.39 -16.39 7.05
N ILE A 113 2.51 -16.01 6.45
CA ILE A 113 2.55 -15.30 5.16
C ILE A 113 2.96 -16.31 4.11
N ASN A 114 2.00 -16.81 3.33
CA ASN A 114 2.17 -17.88 2.36
C ASN A 114 1.60 -17.56 0.98
N HIS A 115 0.90 -16.42 0.85
CA HIS A 115 0.32 -15.94 -0.41
C HIS A 115 0.21 -14.40 -0.40
N ASN A 116 -0.16 -13.85 -1.55
CA ASN A 116 -0.24 -12.43 -1.78
C ASN A 116 -1.43 -12.11 -2.69
N LEU A 117 -2.28 -11.19 -2.27
CA LEU A 117 -3.37 -10.67 -3.10
C LEU A 117 -2.83 -9.64 -4.09
N THR A 118 -3.13 -9.84 -5.35
CA THR A 118 -2.81 -8.93 -6.45
C THR A 118 -4.09 -8.45 -7.12
N TYR A 119 -4.07 -7.24 -7.68
CA TYR A 119 -5.20 -6.66 -8.38
C TYR A 119 -4.71 -6.06 -9.69
N TYR A 120 -5.05 -6.71 -10.81
CA TYR A 120 -4.60 -6.30 -12.13
C TYR A 120 -5.64 -6.60 -13.22
N PRO A 121 -5.55 -5.91 -14.38
CA PRO A 121 -6.45 -6.15 -15.50
C PRO A 121 -6.26 -7.55 -16.09
N VAL A 122 -7.38 -8.26 -16.33
CA VAL A 122 -7.40 -9.58 -16.96
C VAL A 122 -8.35 -9.55 -18.16
N GLY A 123 -8.01 -10.33 -19.19
CA GLY A 123 -8.83 -10.48 -20.39
C GLY A 123 -8.81 -9.27 -21.33
N GLU A 124 -9.62 -9.34 -22.39
CA GLU A 124 -9.74 -8.31 -23.42
C GLU A 124 -10.40 -7.03 -22.90
N ASP A 125 -11.35 -7.15 -22.00
CA ASP A 125 -12.09 -6.05 -21.37
C ASP A 125 -11.26 -5.21 -20.40
N ARG A 126 -10.04 -5.68 -20.05
CA ARG A 126 -9.15 -5.03 -19.09
C ARG A 126 -9.81 -4.67 -17.75
N ALA A 127 -10.86 -5.39 -17.36
CA ALA A 127 -11.41 -5.32 -16.03
C ALA A 127 -10.35 -5.79 -15.02
N SER A 128 -10.16 -5.03 -13.93
CA SER A 128 -9.21 -5.44 -12.91
C SER A 128 -9.88 -6.38 -11.92
N GLU A 129 -9.24 -7.51 -11.66
CA GLU A 129 -9.73 -8.54 -10.76
C GLU A 129 -8.69 -8.86 -9.69
N ASN A 130 -9.17 -9.41 -8.59
CA ASN A 130 -8.31 -9.92 -7.51
C ASN A 130 -7.82 -11.31 -7.87
N HIS A 131 -6.52 -11.55 -7.65
CA HIS A 131 -5.88 -12.84 -7.83
C HIS A 131 -4.97 -13.16 -6.65
N ILE A 132 -4.85 -14.45 -6.35
CA ILE A 132 -3.88 -14.92 -5.37
C ILE A 132 -2.62 -15.39 -6.10
N SER A 133 -1.49 -14.92 -5.62
CA SER A 133 -0.18 -15.39 -6.07
C SER A 133 0.61 -15.97 -4.91
N THR A 134 1.35 -17.03 -5.17
CA THR A 134 2.35 -17.53 -4.21
C THR A 134 3.59 -16.64 -4.23
N PRO A 135 4.31 -16.51 -3.10
CA PRO A 135 5.59 -15.83 -3.09
C PRO A 135 6.57 -16.43 -4.10
N LYS A 136 7.31 -15.58 -4.81
CA LYS A 136 8.26 -16.02 -5.87
C LYS A 136 9.44 -16.86 -5.34
N THR A 137 9.69 -16.84 -4.04
CA THR A 137 10.79 -17.53 -3.37
C THR A 137 10.31 -18.17 -2.09
N GLU A 138 10.96 -19.26 -1.65
CA GLU A 138 10.70 -19.90 -0.35
C GLU A 138 10.85 -18.90 0.82
N ALA A 139 11.81 -17.98 0.75
CA ALA A 139 11.97 -16.93 1.74
C ALA A 139 10.78 -15.93 1.82
N GLY A 140 9.91 -15.93 0.81
CA GLY A 140 8.65 -15.19 0.83
C GLY A 140 7.59 -15.83 1.70
N MET A 141 7.66 -17.15 1.90
CA MET A 141 6.84 -17.89 2.85
C MET A 141 7.48 -17.83 4.24
N ARG A 142 6.80 -17.18 5.17
CA ARG A 142 7.34 -16.93 6.51
C ARG A 142 6.23 -16.85 7.56
N THR A 143 6.60 -17.06 8.80
CA THR A 143 5.75 -16.75 9.94
C THR A 143 6.23 -15.47 10.63
N ILE A 144 5.29 -14.68 11.11
CA ILE A 144 5.53 -13.43 11.80
C ILE A 144 4.95 -13.54 13.22
N PRO A 145 5.66 -13.09 14.27
CA PRO A 145 5.09 -12.99 15.61
C PRO A 145 3.89 -12.03 15.61
N MET A 146 2.82 -12.42 16.29
CA MET A 146 1.63 -11.58 16.47
C MET A 146 1.78 -10.77 17.77
N LEU A 147 2.03 -9.48 17.62
CA LEU A 147 2.08 -8.52 18.73
C LEU A 147 0.68 -8.34 19.35
N ASP A 148 0.60 -7.88 20.61
CA ASP A 148 -0.68 -7.69 21.30
C ASP A 148 -1.62 -6.76 20.54
N ALA A 149 -1.16 -5.59 20.09
CA ALA A 149 -1.97 -4.68 19.31
C ALA A 149 -2.50 -5.30 18.00
N VAL A 150 -1.71 -6.17 17.35
CA VAL A 150 -2.12 -6.89 16.13
C VAL A 150 -3.19 -7.94 16.45
N LYS A 151 -3.03 -8.64 17.58
CA LYS A 151 -4.03 -9.58 18.08
C LYS A 151 -5.36 -8.85 18.34
N ASP A 152 -5.32 -7.74 19.06
CA ASP A 152 -6.50 -6.94 19.37
C ASP A 152 -7.19 -6.44 18.08
N ALA A 153 -6.40 -6.04 17.07
CA ALA A 153 -6.93 -5.63 15.77
C ALA A 153 -7.67 -6.78 15.05
N PHE A 154 -7.12 -8.00 15.08
CA PHE A 154 -7.80 -9.16 14.52
C PHE A 154 -9.06 -9.54 15.32
N GLU A 155 -9.02 -9.47 16.64
CA GLU A 155 -10.19 -9.74 17.49
C GLU A 155 -11.32 -8.74 17.20
N MET A 156 -11.01 -7.45 17.00
CA MET A 156 -12.02 -6.46 16.58
C MET A 156 -12.69 -6.83 15.26
N ILE A 157 -11.90 -7.23 14.24
CA ILE A 157 -12.46 -7.63 12.94
C ILE A 157 -13.28 -8.91 13.08
N TRP A 158 -12.80 -9.87 13.87
CA TRP A 158 -13.51 -11.13 14.13
C TRP A 158 -14.90 -10.88 14.72
N GLU A 159 -15.00 -10.08 15.78
CA GLU A 159 -16.28 -9.75 16.40
C GLU A 159 -17.19 -8.95 15.44
N GLU A 160 -16.63 -8.04 14.66
CA GLU A 160 -17.39 -7.33 13.62
C GLU A 160 -17.96 -8.27 12.56
N GLN A 161 -17.16 -9.21 12.05
CA GLN A 161 -17.62 -10.20 11.06
C GLN A 161 -18.60 -11.22 11.64
N LYS A 162 -18.44 -11.59 12.90
CA LYS A 162 -19.39 -12.45 13.62
C LYS A 162 -20.75 -11.79 13.78
N GLU A 163 -20.79 -10.48 14.01
CA GLU A 163 -22.04 -9.71 14.15
C GLU A 163 -22.69 -9.41 12.80
N LYS A 164 -21.91 -8.98 11.80
CA LYS A 164 -22.41 -8.51 10.51
C LYS A 164 -22.56 -9.60 9.45
N GLY A 165 -21.94 -10.74 9.67
CA GLY A 165 -21.79 -11.85 8.71
C GLY A 165 -20.39 -11.94 8.11
N TRP A 166 -19.97 -13.17 7.85
CA TRP A 166 -18.69 -13.48 7.19
C TRP A 166 -18.79 -13.18 5.70
N THR A 167 -17.64 -12.87 5.08
CA THR A 167 -17.60 -12.75 3.63
C THR A 167 -17.71 -14.12 2.96
N ASP A 168 -18.52 -14.20 1.90
CA ASP A 168 -18.60 -15.36 1.00
C ASP A 168 -17.65 -15.22 -0.19
N ALA A 169 -16.80 -14.18 -0.18
CA ALA A 169 -15.90 -13.91 -1.31
C ALA A 169 -14.87 -15.02 -1.46
N GLU A 170 -14.77 -15.52 -2.68
CA GLU A 170 -13.80 -16.53 -3.11
C GLU A 170 -12.89 -15.94 -4.18
N ILE A 171 -11.57 -16.14 -4.04
CA ILE A 171 -10.57 -15.74 -5.04
C ILE A 171 -9.66 -16.94 -5.28
N ASP A 172 -9.60 -17.41 -6.51
CA ASP A 172 -8.76 -18.55 -6.94
C ASP A 172 -8.92 -19.77 -6.04
N GLY A 173 -10.16 -20.06 -5.60
CA GLY A 173 -10.50 -21.19 -4.72
C GLY A 173 -10.22 -20.94 -3.22
N MET A 174 -9.80 -19.75 -2.83
CA MET A 174 -9.56 -19.37 -1.44
C MET A 174 -10.69 -18.53 -0.88
N THR A 175 -11.06 -18.78 0.37
CA THR A 175 -12.14 -18.10 1.12
C THR A 175 -11.64 -17.68 2.51
N GLY A 176 -12.49 -17.01 3.29
CA GLY A 176 -12.21 -16.65 4.68
C GLY A 176 -11.27 -15.45 4.83
N PHE A 177 -11.26 -14.51 3.88
CA PHE A 177 -10.44 -13.31 3.93
C PHE A 177 -10.83 -12.39 5.08
N ILE A 178 -9.82 -11.77 5.70
CA ILE A 178 -9.99 -10.94 6.89
C ILE A 178 -10.40 -9.50 6.50
N PHE A 179 -9.73 -8.91 5.50
CA PHE A 179 -9.90 -7.50 5.18
C PHE A 179 -10.91 -7.27 4.06
N CYS A 180 -12.16 -7.06 4.46
CA CYS A 180 -13.28 -6.81 3.57
C CYS A 180 -13.84 -5.41 3.79
N ASN A 181 -14.49 -4.89 2.76
CA ASN A 181 -15.24 -3.63 2.88
C ASN A 181 -16.64 -3.90 3.47
N ARG A 182 -17.39 -2.82 3.76
CA ARG A 182 -18.75 -2.90 4.32
C ARG A 182 -19.77 -3.70 3.49
N TYR A 183 -19.42 -4.06 2.27
CA TYR A 183 -20.28 -4.85 1.37
C TYR A 183 -19.83 -6.33 1.31
N GLY A 184 -18.87 -6.74 2.13
CA GLY A 184 -18.29 -8.08 2.11
C GLY A 184 -17.26 -8.34 1.01
N ASN A 185 -16.96 -7.35 0.15
CA ASN A 185 -15.95 -7.52 -0.88
C ASN A 185 -14.55 -7.33 -0.30
N ILE A 186 -13.60 -8.14 -0.79
CA ILE A 186 -12.20 -8.05 -0.36
C ILE A 186 -11.61 -6.70 -0.75
N MET A 187 -10.89 -6.08 0.17
CA MET A 187 -10.20 -4.82 -0.08
C MET A 187 -9.05 -5.02 -1.07
N ASN A 188 -8.79 -4.02 -1.90
CA ASN A 188 -7.63 -3.99 -2.79
C ASN A 188 -6.66 -2.87 -2.39
N ALA A 189 -5.43 -2.94 -2.91
CA ALA A 189 -4.38 -1.97 -2.61
C ALA A 189 -4.76 -0.53 -2.95
N GLN A 190 -5.58 -0.32 -4.00
CA GLN A 190 -6.02 1.03 -4.39
C GLN A 190 -6.97 1.64 -3.35
N SER A 191 -7.85 0.82 -2.74
CA SER A 191 -8.77 1.30 -1.69
C SER A 191 -8.02 1.75 -0.45
N VAL A 192 -7.01 0.99 -0.01
CA VAL A 192 -6.14 1.33 1.13
C VAL A 192 -5.32 2.59 0.83
N ASN A 193 -4.72 2.69 -0.37
CA ASN A 193 -3.95 3.86 -0.76
C ASN A 193 -4.81 5.14 -0.85
N ARG A 194 -6.05 5.03 -1.28
CA ARG A 194 -7.01 6.16 -1.25
C ARG A 194 -7.40 6.53 0.16
N ALA A 195 -7.60 5.54 1.02
CA ALA A 195 -7.94 5.77 2.43
C ALA A 195 -6.81 6.49 3.16
N ILE A 196 -5.57 6.02 3.06
CA ILE A 196 -4.45 6.65 3.75
C ILE A 196 -4.25 8.11 3.29
N LYS A 197 -4.37 8.39 1.97
CA LYS A 197 -4.30 9.77 1.47
C LYS A 197 -5.39 10.67 2.07
N ARG A 198 -6.62 10.19 2.08
CA ARG A 198 -7.76 10.94 2.63
C ARG A 198 -7.61 11.19 4.12
N ILE A 199 -7.21 10.17 4.88
CA ILE A 199 -7.04 10.24 6.33
C ILE A 199 -5.89 11.19 6.67
N SER A 200 -4.73 11.06 5.99
CA SER A 200 -3.59 11.95 6.19
C SER A 200 -3.92 13.41 5.87
N SER A 201 -4.68 13.66 4.79
CA SER A 201 -5.11 15.01 4.46
C SER A 201 -6.06 15.59 5.52
N ALA A 202 -6.97 14.77 6.06
CA ALA A 202 -7.88 15.21 7.13
C ALA A 202 -7.13 15.48 8.44
N TYR A 203 -6.18 14.61 8.81
CA TYR A 203 -5.33 14.80 9.97
C TYR A 203 -4.52 16.09 9.88
N ASN A 204 -3.82 16.31 8.78
CA ASN A 204 -3.04 17.53 8.58
C ASN A 204 -3.90 18.81 8.62
N ALA A 205 -5.14 18.75 8.09
CA ALA A 205 -6.05 19.90 8.18
C ALA A 205 -6.49 20.19 9.61
N THR A 206 -6.60 19.19 10.47
CA THR A 206 -6.93 19.35 11.89
C THR A 206 -5.77 20.00 12.64
N GLU A 207 -4.54 19.53 12.43
CA GLU A 207 -3.32 20.10 13.01
C GLU A 207 -3.15 21.59 12.64
N GLU A 208 -3.34 21.93 11.36
CA GLU A 208 -3.27 23.33 10.92
C GLU A 208 -4.31 24.24 11.59
N ILE A 209 -5.49 23.70 11.90
CA ILE A 209 -6.54 24.45 12.59
C ILE A 209 -6.17 24.67 14.07
N GLU A 210 -5.62 23.65 14.72
CA GLU A 210 -5.19 23.73 16.11
C GLU A 210 -4.03 24.69 16.30
N GLU A 211 -2.99 24.60 15.47
CA GLU A 211 -1.88 25.56 15.46
C GLU A 211 -2.35 27.00 15.26
N LYS A 212 -3.30 27.23 14.36
CA LYS A 212 -3.87 28.57 14.14
C LYS A 212 -4.69 29.09 15.33
N LYS A 213 -5.35 28.19 16.07
CA LYS A 213 -6.08 28.57 17.32
C LYS A 213 -5.11 28.95 18.42
N GLU A 214 -4.09 28.11 18.68
CA GLU A 214 -3.06 28.38 19.68
C GLU A 214 -2.33 29.71 19.40
N HIS A 215 -2.02 29.98 18.13
CA HIS A 215 -1.38 31.24 17.75
C HIS A 215 -2.27 32.46 17.96
N ARG A 216 -3.58 32.33 17.82
CA ARG A 216 -4.55 33.42 18.13
C ARG A 216 -4.71 33.66 19.62
N GLU A 217 -4.72 32.58 20.43
CA GLU A 217 -4.82 32.67 21.88
C GLU A 217 -3.53 33.25 22.53
N ALA A 218 -2.38 32.97 21.93
CA ALA A 218 -1.09 33.53 22.38
C ALA A 218 -0.90 35.02 22.05
N VAL A 219 -1.75 35.61 21.21
CA VAL A 219 -1.68 37.02 20.76
C VAL A 219 -2.71 37.91 21.51
N VAL A 220 -3.56 37.31 22.36
CA VAL A 220 -4.51 38.02 23.23
C VAL A 220 -3.99 38.08 24.66
#